data_d908ee6937d8b6706fdae38ec165b47d
#
_entry.id   d908ee6937d8b6706fdae38ec165b47d
#
_cell.length_a   1.000
_cell.length_b   1.000
_cell.length_c   1.000
_cell.angle_alpha   90.00
_cell.angle_beta   90.00
_cell.angle_gamma   90.00
#
_symmetry.space_group_name_H-M   'P 1'
#
loop_
_entity.id
_entity.type
_entity.pdbx_description
1 polymer ?
#
loop_
_entity_poly.entity_id
_entity_poly.type
_entity_poly.pdbx_seq_one_letter_code
_entity_poly.pdbx_strand_id
1 'polypeptide(L)'
;IWREGIGNNIRVSLTAPDPALETRVAWNILKALKLRARGLEIISCPTCARRKGDVVALTRNLKQKVREKKIEVIGKVAIMGCEVNGPGEAKEADWGIAFAPRGKALLFSRGEIIKMIGQEEAEEELLQMLIKEMEEKKP
;
A
#
# COMPACT_ATOMS: atom_id res chain seq x y z
N ILE A 1 13.96 -20.77 11.04
CA ILE A 1 15.04 -20.08 11.78
C ILE A 1 14.60 -18.65 12.11
N TRP A 2 14.43 -17.73 11.18
CA TRP A 2 14.02 -16.35 11.50
C TRP A 2 12.59 -16.19 11.96
N ARG A 3 11.68 -17.01 11.44
CA ARG A 3 10.28 -17.04 11.87
C ARG A 3 10.14 -17.48 13.33
N GLU A 4 11.14 -18.15 13.85
CA GLU A 4 11.27 -18.63 15.23
C GLU A 4 12.08 -17.64 16.11
N GLY A 5 12.43 -16.48 15.59
CA GLY A 5 13.20 -15.47 16.30
C GLY A 5 14.69 -15.77 16.44
N ILE A 6 15.23 -16.70 15.65
CA ILE A 6 16.63 -17.09 15.70
C ILE A 6 17.42 -16.37 14.61
N GLY A 7 18.47 -15.68 14.99
CA GLY A 7 19.39 -14.98 14.10
C GLY A 7 19.12 -13.49 13.96
N ASN A 8 20.20 -12.71 13.85
CA ASN A 8 20.19 -11.26 13.79
C ASN A 8 20.56 -10.70 12.42
N ASN A 9 21.03 -11.54 11.51
CA ASN A 9 21.52 -11.16 10.19
C ASN A 9 20.81 -11.93 9.08
N ILE A 10 20.59 -11.26 7.94
CA ILE A 10 20.18 -11.88 6.70
C ILE A 10 21.24 -11.60 5.62
N ARG A 11 21.63 -12.61 4.90
CA ARG A 11 22.44 -12.47 3.70
C ARG A 11 21.65 -13.01 2.51
N VAL A 12 21.55 -12.19 1.47
CA VAL A 12 21.03 -12.58 0.16
C VAL A 12 22.18 -12.43 -0.81
N SER A 13 22.40 -13.43 -1.64
CA SER A 13 23.44 -13.43 -2.68
C SER A 13 22.80 -13.83 -4.00
N LEU A 14 22.88 -12.94 -4.99
CA LEU A 14 22.26 -13.11 -6.30
C LEU A 14 23.27 -12.77 -7.39
N THR A 15 23.26 -13.53 -8.46
CA THR A 15 23.97 -13.17 -9.68
C THR A 15 23.12 -12.18 -10.48
N ALA A 16 23.29 -10.89 -10.19
CA ALA A 16 22.53 -9.82 -10.82
C ALA A 16 23.42 -8.60 -11.12
N PRO A 17 23.16 -7.86 -12.20
CA PRO A 17 23.95 -6.68 -12.56
C PRO A 17 23.75 -5.51 -11.59
N ASP A 18 22.63 -5.46 -10.86
CA ASP A 18 22.33 -4.42 -9.88
C ASP A 18 22.60 -4.92 -8.46
N PRO A 19 23.66 -4.45 -7.76
CA PRO A 19 23.99 -4.88 -6.41
C PRO A 19 22.92 -4.48 -5.38
N ALA A 20 22.10 -3.46 -5.66
CA ALA A 20 21.01 -3.06 -4.79
C ALA A 20 19.85 -4.07 -4.79
N LEU A 21 19.79 -4.98 -5.75
CA LEU A 21 18.76 -6.02 -5.82
C LEU A 21 18.81 -6.94 -4.62
N GLU A 22 19.98 -7.33 -4.14
CA GLU A 22 20.15 -8.19 -2.97
C GLU A 22 19.52 -7.57 -1.73
N THR A 23 19.76 -6.27 -1.51
CA THR A 23 19.16 -5.53 -0.39
C THR A 23 17.63 -5.44 -0.53
N ARG A 24 17.11 -5.20 -1.75
CA ARG A 24 15.67 -5.18 -1.99
C ARG A 24 15.00 -6.53 -1.72
N VAL A 25 15.63 -7.61 -2.17
CA VAL A 25 15.14 -8.97 -1.91
C VAL A 25 15.19 -9.30 -0.42
N ALA A 26 16.27 -8.96 0.29
CA ALA A 26 16.36 -9.13 1.73
C ALA A 26 15.22 -8.41 2.46
N TRP A 27 14.93 -7.16 2.11
CA TRP A 27 13.81 -6.40 2.68
C TRP A 27 12.46 -7.05 2.37
N ASN A 28 12.26 -7.54 1.15
CA ASN A 28 11.02 -8.21 0.78
C ASN A 28 10.79 -9.50 1.59
N ILE A 29 11.86 -10.27 1.84
CA ILE A 29 11.81 -11.45 2.70
C ILE A 29 11.41 -11.06 4.13
N LEU A 30 12.07 -10.05 4.72
CA LEU A 30 11.77 -9.60 6.08
C LEU A 30 10.33 -9.08 6.22
N LYS A 31 9.82 -8.37 5.20
CA LYS A 31 8.43 -7.92 5.13
C LYS A 31 7.44 -9.08 5.03
N ALA A 32 7.69 -10.03 4.13
CA ALA A 32 6.84 -11.21 3.95
C ALA A 32 6.74 -12.06 5.22
N LEU A 33 7.81 -12.13 5.99
CA LEU A 33 7.86 -12.81 7.30
C LEU A 33 7.29 -11.94 8.44
N LYS A 34 6.82 -10.72 8.17
CA LYS A 34 6.35 -9.74 9.16
C LYS A 34 7.38 -9.42 10.27
N LEU A 35 8.67 -9.58 9.98
CA LEU A 35 9.76 -9.32 10.93
C LEU A 35 10.20 -7.86 10.93
N ARG A 36 10.04 -7.17 9.82
CA ARG A 36 10.38 -5.75 9.67
C ARG A 36 9.38 -5.04 8.77
N ALA A 37 9.03 -3.82 9.13
CA ALA A 37 8.28 -2.90 8.30
C ALA A 37 9.21 -1.77 7.81
N ARG A 38 9.09 -1.37 6.54
CA ARG A 38 9.82 -0.23 5.97
C ARG A 38 9.00 0.42 4.87
N GLY A 39 8.74 1.71 5.07
CA GLY A 39 8.02 2.53 4.10
C GLY A 39 6.58 2.07 3.86
N LEU A 40 5.96 2.67 2.87
CA LEU A 40 4.58 2.40 2.49
C LEU A 40 4.50 1.13 1.62
N GLU A 41 3.69 0.17 2.04
CA GLU A 41 3.32 -1.00 1.26
C GLU A 41 2.01 -0.70 0.52
N ILE A 42 2.01 -0.81 -0.80
CA ILE A 42 0.79 -0.61 -1.60
C ILE A 42 0.37 -1.97 -2.16
N ILE A 43 -0.77 -2.45 -1.70
CA ILE A 43 -1.42 -3.66 -2.18
C ILE A 43 -2.60 -3.27 -3.08
N SER A 44 -2.84 -4.05 -4.12
CA SER A 44 -3.98 -3.85 -5.00
C SER A 44 -4.62 -5.19 -5.32
N CYS A 45 -5.94 -5.20 -5.49
CA CYS A 45 -6.63 -6.41 -5.90
C CYS A 45 -6.27 -6.78 -7.35
N PRO A 46 -6.26 -8.08 -7.69
CA PRO A 46 -6.21 -8.50 -9.08
C PRO A 46 -7.51 -8.04 -9.77
N THR A 47 -7.36 -7.40 -10.91
CA THR A 47 -8.51 -6.87 -11.67
C THR A 47 -9.43 -8.00 -12.12
N CYS A 48 -10.67 -7.99 -11.66
CA CYS A 48 -11.71 -8.93 -12.08
C CYS A 48 -12.84 -8.21 -12.82
N ALA A 49 -13.83 -8.96 -13.33
CA ALA A 49 -14.99 -8.41 -14.04
C ALA A 49 -15.84 -7.43 -13.18
N ARG A 50 -15.72 -7.47 -11.87
CA ARG A 50 -16.46 -6.60 -10.93
C ARG A 50 -15.81 -5.24 -10.72
N ARG A 51 -14.63 -4.97 -11.27
CA ARG A 51 -13.94 -3.69 -11.09
C ARG A 51 -14.81 -2.52 -11.58
N LYS A 52 -14.81 -1.43 -10.81
CA LYS A 52 -15.54 -0.20 -11.09
C LYS A 52 -14.63 0.98 -11.43
N GLY A 53 -13.30 0.81 -11.29
CA GLY A 53 -12.31 1.84 -11.61
C GLY A 53 -10.97 1.27 -12.04
N ASP A 54 -10.05 2.14 -12.45
CA ASP A 54 -8.71 1.75 -12.91
C ASP A 54 -7.72 1.62 -11.74
N VAL A 55 -7.72 0.43 -11.15
CA VAL A 55 -6.80 0.05 -10.05
C VAL A 55 -5.34 0.18 -10.47
N VAL A 56 -5.03 -0.16 -11.72
CA VAL A 56 -3.64 -0.18 -12.22
C VAL A 56 -3.10 1.24 -12.33
N ALA A 57 -3.88 2.13 -12.96
CA ALA A 57 -3.51 3.53 -13.10
C ALA A 57 -3.36 4.20 -11.73
N LEU A 58 -4.34 4.05 -10.83
CA LEU A 58 -4.29 4.62 -9.50
C LEU A 58 -3.07 4.12 -8.71
N THR A 59 -2.79 2.82 -8.76
CA THR A 59 -1.63 2.22 -8.08
C THR A 59 -0.31 2.78 -8.61
N ARG A 60 -0.19 2.94 -9.93
CA ARG A 60 1.02 3.49 -10.58
C ARG A 60 1.24 4.94 -10.16
N ASN A 61 0.19 5.76 -10.31
CA ASN A 61 0.23 7.18 -10.00
C ASN A 61 0.55 7.43 -8.52
N LEU A 62 -0.10 6.70 -7.62
CA LEU A 62 0.16 6.80 -6.19
C LEU A 62 1.62 6.46 -5.86
N LYS A 63 2.17 5.37 -6.43
CA LYS A 63 3.58 5.00 -6.24
C LYS A 63 4.53 6.09 -6.72
N GLN A 64 4.21 6.71 -7.85
CA GLN A 64 5.00 7.82 -8.39
C GLN A 64 4.96 9.03 -7.47
N LYS A 65 3.77 9.50 -7.08
CA LYS A 65 3.59 10.67 -6.22
C LYS A 65 4.19 10.47 -4.82
N VAL A 66 4.08 9.28 -4.24
CA VAL A 66 4.72 8.93 -2.96
C VAL A 66 6.25 9.08 -3.05
N ARG A 67 6.86 8.69 -4.18
CA ARG A 67 8.30 8.87 -4.40
C ARG A 67 8.68 10.33 -4.62
N GLU A 68 7.96 11.05 -5.47
CA GLU A 68 8.20 12.46 -5.81
C GLU A 68 8.09 13.36 -4.58
N LYS A 69 7.06 13.16 -3.79
CA LYS A 69 6.81 13.91 -2.56
C LYS A 69 7.61 13.39 -1.35
N LYS A 70 8.44 12.34 -1.52
CA LYS A 70 9.24 11.70 -0.45
C LYS A 70 8.39 11.38 0.78
N ILE A 71 7.21 10.79 0.58
CA ILE A 71 6.31 10.42 1.68
C ILE A 71 6.88 9.20 2.38
N GLU A 72 7.39 9.41 3.59
CA GLU A 72 8.01 8.39 4.44
C GLU A 72 7.06 7.97 5.56
N VAL A 73 6.00 7.26 5.20
CA VAL A 73 5.05 6.65 6.14
C VAL A 73 5.27 5.15 6.17
N ILE A 74 5.28 4.58 7.37
CA ILE A 74 5.27 3.13 7.55
C ILE A 74 3.83 2.69 7.70
N GLY A 75 3.36 1.85 6.77
CA GLY A 75 2.00 1.36 6.78
C GLY A 75 1.62 0.68 5.47
N LYS A 76 0.39 0.26 5.38
CA LYS A 76 -0.17 -0.47 4.26
C LYS A 76 -1.35 0.28 3.64
N VAL A 77 -1.29 0.51 2.34
CA VAL A 77 -2.40 1.08 1.54
C VAL A 77 -3.00 -0.02 0.67
N ALA A 78 -4.33 -0.14 0.69
CA ALA A 78 -5.08 -1.05 -0.16
C ALA A 78 -5.83 -0.30 -1.26
N ILE A 79 -5.68 -0.73 -2.52
CA ILE A 79 -6.43 -0.20 -3.66
C ILE A 79 -7.29 -1.31 -4.22
N MET A 80 -8.61 -1.21 -4.01
CA MET A 80 -9.59 -2.24 -4.34
C MET A 80 -10.47 -1.82 -5.51
N GLY A 81 -10.66 -2.74 -6.45
CA GLY A 81 -11.41 -2.50 -7.68
C GLY A 81 -12.93 -2.46 -7.52
N CYS A 82 -13.45 -2.89 -6.38
CA CYS A 82 -14.88 -2.87 -6.07
C CYS A 82 -15.12 -2.76 -4.57
N GLU A 83 -16.31 -2.32 -4.20
CA GLU A 83 -16.76 -2.13 -2.81
C GLU A 83 -16.86 -3.44 -2.01
N VAL A 84 -17.03 -4.57 -2.66
CA VAL A 84 -17.22 -5.88 -2.01
C VAL A 84 -15.94 -6.34 -1.29
N ASN A 85 -14.79 -6.11 -1.90
CA ASN A 85 -13.49 -6.52 -1.34
C ASN A 85 -12.85 -5.44 -0.46
N GLY A 86 -13.37 -4.21 -0.48
CA GLY A 86 -12.84 -3.11 0.32
C GLY A 86 -12.77 -3.45 1.81
N PRO A 87 -13.90 -3.72 2.49
CA PRO A 87 -13.90 -3.98 3.92
C PRO A 87 -13.30 -5.34 4.32
N GLY A 88 -13.33 -6.33 3.44
CA GLY A 88 -12.89 -7.71 3.74
C GLY A 88 -11.38 -7.90 3.63
N GLU A 89 -10.82 -7.67 2.44
CA GLU A 89 -9.40 -7.86 2.17
C GLU A 89 -8.54 -6.70 2.68
N ALA A 90 -9.16 -5.54 2.91
CA ALA A 90 -8.50 -4.34 3.35
C ALA A 90 -8.46 -4.16 4.88
N LYS A 91 -8.98 -5.09 5.67
CA LYS A 91 -8.94 -5.03 7.15
C LYS A 91 -7.52 -4.89 7.72
N GLU A 92 -6.52 -5.42 7.04
CA GLU A 92 -5.12 -5.31 7.43
C GLU A 92 -4.44 -4.04 6.87
N ALA A 93 -5.15 -3.21 6.11
CA ALA A 93 -4.60 -1.98 5.58
C ALA A 93 -4.90 -0.79 6.49
N ASP A 94 -3.89 0.05 6.69
CA ASP A 94 -4.03 1.28 7.46
C ASP A 94 -4.90 2.30 6.73
N TRP A 95 -4.79 2.36 5.40
CA TRP A 95 -5.57 3.24 4.51
C TRP A 95 -5.95 2.50 3.25
N GLY A 96 -7.00 2.96 2.60
CA GLY A 96 -7.32 2.40 1.29
C GLY A 96 -8.47 3.07 0.57
N ILE A 97 -8.60 2.65 -0.68
CA ILE A 97 -9.67 3.04 -1.58
C ILE A 97 -10.32 1.78 -2.15
N ALA A 98 -11.65 1.78 -2.19
CA ALA A 98 -12.42 0.79 -2.91
C ALA A 98 -13.31 1.51 -3.93
N PHE A 99 -13.14 1.19 -5.21
CA PHE A 99 -14.00 1.75 -6.25
C PHE A 99 -15.43 1.25 -6.11
N ALA A 100 -16.38 2.16 -6.28
CA ALA A 100 -17.81 1.92 -6.18
C ALA A 100 -18.53 2.26 -7.47
N PRO A 101 -19.80 1.84 -7.65
CA PRO A 101 -20.59 2.20 -8.83
C PRO A 101 -20.77 3.71 -9.00
N ARG A 102 -21.17 4.11 -10.22
CA ARG A 102 -21.51 5.50 -10.58
C ARG A 102 -20.35 6.48 -10.38
N GLY A 103 -19.11 6.07 -10.68
CA GLY A 103 -17.95 6.95 -10.58
C GLY A 103 -17.59 7.35 -9.14
N LYS A 104 -17.96 6.55 -8.15
CA LYS A 104 -17.64 6.79 -6.75
C LYS A 104 -16.49 5.90 -6.27
N ALA A 105 -15.87 6.33 -5.18
CA ALA A 105 -14.88 5.56 -4.44
C ALA A 105 -15.13 5.70 -2.93
N LEU A 106 -14.88 4.63 -2.20
CA LEU A 106 -14.92 4.59 -0.75
C LEU A 106 -13.50 4.76 -0.22
N LEU A 107 -13.29 5.80 0.56
CA LEU A 107 -12.05 6.00 1.32
C LEU A 107 -12.23 5.35 2.68
N PHE A 108 -11.28 4.53 3.10
CA PHE A 108 -11.34 3.84 4.38
C PHE A 108 -9.99 3.86 5.10
N SER A 109 -10.04 3.74 6.42
CA SER A 109 -8.89 3.56 7.28
C SER A 109 -9.18 2.49 8.31
N ARG A 110 -8.22 1.57 8.48
CA ARG A 110 -8.29 0.47 9.47
C ARG A 110 -9.61 -0.33 9.41
N GLY A 111 -10.14 -0.51 8.20
CA GLY A 111 -11.38 -1.24 7.96
C GLY A 111 -12.66 -0.42 8.12
N GLU A 112 -12.58 0.84 8.55
CA GLU A 112 -13.73 1.74 8.67
C GLU A 112 -13.84 2.67 7.46
N ILE A 113 -15.04 2.81 6.92
CA ILE A 113 -15.30 3.74 5.82
C ILE A 113 -15.34 5.16 6.40
N ILE A 114 -14.44 6.02 5.91
CA ILE A 114 -14.37 7.42 6.32
C ILE A 114 -15.29 8.29 5.47
N LYS A 115 -15.22 8.10 4.14
CA LYS A 115 -15.84 9.03 3.20
C LYS A 115 -16.12 8.34 1.86
N MET A 116 -17.21 8.75 1.21
CA MET A 116 -17.48 8.43 -0.19
C MET A 116 -17.17 9.65 -1.04
N ILE A 117 -16.35 9.48 -2.07
CA ILE A 117 -15.81 10.55 -2.92
C ILE A 117 -15.99 10.23 -4.41
N GLY A 118 -15.73 11.17 -5.29
CA GLY A 118 -15.57 10.93 -6.72
C GLY A 118 -14.31 10.11 -7.01
N GLN A 119 -14.33 9.28 -8.06
CA GLN A 119 -13.15 8.49 -8.44
C GLN A 119 -11.96 9.38 -8.82
N GLU A 120 -12.20 10.53 -9.44
CA GLU A 120 -11.18 11.52 -9.80
C GLU A 120 -10.48 12.14 -8.59
N GLU A 121 -11.17 12.23 -7.45
CA GLU A 121 -10.64 12.78 -6.21
C GLU A 121 -9.89 11.73 -5.37
N ALA A 122 -10.09 10.44 -5.70
CA ALA A 122 -9.64 9.31 -4.90
C ALA A 122 -8.12 9.30 -4.66
N GLU A 123 -7.35 9.64 -5.68
CA GLU A 123 -5.89 9.67 -5.62
C GLU A 123 -5.40 10.80 -4.70
N GLU A 124 -5.95 12.00 -4.87
CA GLU A 124 -5.54 13.17 -4.09
C GLU A 124 -5.95 13.04 -2.63
N GLU A 125 -7.18 12.62 -2.35
CA GLU A 125 -7.67 12.40 -0.99
C GLU A 125 -6.82 11.37 -0.23
N LEU A 126 -6.47 10.25 -0.89
CA LEU A 126 -5.58 9.26 -0.28
C LEU A 126 -4.18 9.83 -0.03
N LEU A 127 -3.66 10.62 -0.95
CA LEU A 127 -2.37 11.27 -0.82
C LEU A 127 -2.34 12.26 0.36
N GLN A 128 -3.41 13.05 0.52
CA GLN A 128 -3.55 13.97 1.65
C GLN A 128 -3.60 13.23 3.00
N MET A 129 -4.27 12.09 3.07
CA MET A 129 -4.25 11.26 4.28
C MET A 129 -2.84 10.79 4.64
N LEU A 130 -2.06 10.37 3.64
CA LEU A 130 -0.69 9.91 3.87
C LEU A 130 0.23 11.05 4.30
N ILE A 131 0.06 12.24 3.72
CA ILE A 131 0.82 13.43 4.11
C ILE A 131 0.50 13.82 5.56
N LYS A 132 -0.77 13.85 5.91
CA LYS A 132 -1.22 14.16 7.29
C LYS A 132 -0.63 13.18 8.30
N GLU A 133 -0.68 11.88 8.01
CA GLU A 133 -0.07 10.84 8.87
C GLU A 133 1.44 11.02 9.03
N MET A 134 2.12 11.44 7.96
CA MET A 134 3.56 11.73 8.01
C MET A 134 3.86 12.93 8.90
N GLU A 135 3.03 13.96 8.86
CA GLU A 135 3.18 15.17 9.69
C GLU A 135 2.90 14.89 11.17
N GLU A 136 1.87 14.09 11.47
CA GLU A 136 1.51 13.72 12.84
C GLU A 136 2.55 12.81 13.51
N LYS A 137 3.32 12.04 12.75
CA LYS A 137 4.37 11.14 13.24
C LYS A 137 5.78 11.74 13.20
N LYS A 138 5.92 12.96 12.76
CA LYS A 138 7.18 13.68 12.89
C LYS A 138 7.39 14.07 14.34
N PRO A 139 8.54 13.68 14.96
CA PRO A 139 8.85 14.01 16.35
C PRO A 139 9.07 15.50 16.55
#